data_e717dbfebbe7cd8a5d8c2bf38a829b6f
#
_entry.id   e717dbfebbe7cd8a5d8c2bf38a829b6f
#
_cell.length_a   1.000
_cell.length_b   1.000
_cell.length_c   1.000
_cell.angle_alpha   90.00
_cell.angle_beta   90.00
_cell.angle_gamma   90.00
#
_symmetry.space_group_name_H-M   'P 1'
#
loop_
_entity.id
_entity.type
_entity.pdbx_description
1 polymer ?
#
loop_
_entity_poly.entity_id
_entity_poly.type
_entity_poly.pdbx_seq_one_letter_code
_entity_poly.pdbx_strand_id
1 'polypeptide(L)'
;MSPLPKPPVSKSATSQADLRGTNLYRVAIVGAASLKGKEIAEILRERNFPAVDVRLLDDDESLGQLEAVGDEMSFIQSIRSEQFERVDFSFFASDPRSTRNNWRAARDLGDTIVDLSFALEDEVGASIRSPWIERQTAQPMAPELQPGPVVVAHPAATVLALLALRSEKAAKIQRMVATVFEPASENGQKGMDELHEQTINLLSFQELPKNVFDIQVAFNMVPRYGQRSELALEAVSQRIRKHYRHIARGAADPSLQVLQAPVFHGHGFSVYLEIEKPVAIADLSQALAGEHVVVSGSPEDTPTSVSAAGQGDILVSLTLDANHKNGVWLWATTDNLRVAALTAVECAETLTASRPRGQIQ
;
A
#
# COMPACT_ATOMS: atom_id res chain seq x y z
N MET A 1 -17.37 -32.34 -45.39
CA MET A 1 -16.62 -31.94 -44.19
C MET A 1 -17.57 -31.35 -43.16
N SER A 2 -17.94 -32.15 -42.18
CA SER A 2 -18.86 -31.76 -41.12
C SER A 2 -18.11 -31.01 -40.04
N PRO A 3 -18.66 -29.96 -39.41
CA PRO A 3 -18.03 -29.23 -38.36
C PRO A 3 -18.02 -30.01 -37.03
N LEU A 4 -16.89 -29.95 -36.34
CA LEU A 4 -16.68 -30.56 -35.02
C LEU A 4 -17.56 -29.89 -33.93
N PRO A 5 -18.03 -30.65 -32.94
CA PRO A 5 -18.87 -30.12 -31.85
C PRO A 5 -18.03 -29.32 -30.88
N LYS A 6 -18.56 -28.16 -30.45
CA LYS A 6 -18.01 -27.32 -29.40
C LYS A 6 -18.08 -28.04 -28.05
N PRO A 7 -17.03 -27.90 -27.19
CA PRO A 7 -17.08 -28.45 -25.84
C PRO A 7 -18.11 -27.72 -24.97
N PRO A 8 -18.73 -28.41 -24.01
CA PRO A 8 -19.74 -27.81 -23.13
C PRO A 8 -19.09 -26.79 -22.20
N VAL A 9 -19.66 -25.58 -22.15
CA VAL A 9 -19.33 -24.58 -21.15
C VAL A 9 -19.89 -25.05 -19.81
N SER A 10 -19.02 -25.45 -18.90
CA SER A 10 -19.43 -25.79 -17.53
C SER A 10 -19.76 -24.47 -16.82
N LYS A 11 -21.02 -24.20 -16.61
CA LYS A 11 -21.51 -23.23 -15.64
C LYS A 11 -21.22 -23.82 -14.26
N SER A 12 -20.18 -23.34 -13.58
CA SER A 12 -20.03 -23.56 -12.16
C SER A 12 -21.09 -22.73 -11.44
N ALA A 13 -22.25 -23.34 -11.19
CA ALA A 13 -23.20 -22.85 -10.23
C ALA A 13 -22.55 -23.03 -8.84
N THR A 14 -22.02 -21.97 -8.27
CA THR A 14 -21.61 -21.95 -6.85
C THR A 14 -22.89 -22.19 -6.03
N SER A 15 -22.99 -23.38 -5.49
CA SER A 15 -24.14 -23.84 -4.73
C SER A 15 -24.26 -23.00 -3.45
N GLN A 16 -25.48 -22.53 -3.12
CA GLN A 16 -25.82 -21.93 -1.82
C GLN A 16 -25.50 -22.82 -0.60
N ALA A 17 -25.06 -24.06 -0.83
CA ALA A 17 -24.66 -25.00 0.22
C ALA A 17 -23.25 -24.75 0.77
N ASP A 18 -22.35 -24.06 0.03
CA ASP A 18 -20.97 -23.79 0.47
C ASP A 18 -20.86 -22.57 1.40
N LEU A 19 -21.93 -21.81 1.59
CA LEU A 19 -21.97 -20.68 2.52
C LEU A 19 -22.14 -21.10 3.99
N ARG A 20 -22.36 -22.36 4.28
CA ARG A 20 -22.48 -22.90 5.65
C ARG A 20 -21.10 -23.13 6.26
N GLY A 21 -20.42 -22.08 6.65
CA GLY A 21 -19.13 -22.16 7.34
C GLY A 21 -18.20 -20.99 7.12
N THR A 22 -18.48 -20.11 6.19
CA THR A 22 -17.71 -18.88 5.96
C THR A 22 -18.06 -17.85 7.05
N ASN A 23 -17.03 -17.36 7.74
CA ASN A 23 -17.18 -16.18 8.60
C ASN A 23 -17.49 -15.00 7.69
N LEU A 24 -18.64 -14.38 7.84
CA LEU A 24 -19.01 -13.19 7.08
C LEU A 24 -18.84 -11.97 7.98
N TYR A 25 -18.12 -10.97 7.48
CA TYR A 25 -17.79 -9.75 8.20
C TYR A 25 -18.51 -8.54 7.61
N ARG A 26 -18.80 -7.56 8.46
CA ARG A 26 -19.22 -6.22 8.04
C ARG A 26 -18.03 -5.30 8.03
N VAL A 27 -17.83 -4.60 6.95
CA VAL A 27 -16.69 -3.73 6.71
C VAL A 27 -17.15 -2.30 6.55
N ALA A 28 -16.42 -1.35 7.12
CA ALA A 28 -16.54 0.06 6.80
C ALA A 28 -15.25 0.57 6.14
N ILE A 29 -15.38 1.38 5.09
CA ILE A 29 -14.27 2.08 4.46
C ILE A 29 -14.50 3.57 4.70
N VAL A 30 -13.69 4.17 5.55
CA VAL A 30 -13.72 5.59 5.89
C VAL A 30 -12.73 6.33 4.99
N GLY A 31 -13.21 7.30 4.23
CA GLY A 31 -12.47 7.90 3.12
C GLY A 31 -12.68 7.13 1.82
N ALA A 32 -13.90 6.63 1.60
CA ALA A 32 -14.23 5.78 0.46
C ALA A 32 -14.03 6.45 -0.90
N ALA A 33 -14.19 7.78 -1.01
CA ALA A 33 -13.91 8.55 -2.22
C ALA A 33 -12.41 8.78 -2.47
N SER A 34 -11.55 8.54 -1.47
CA SER A 34 -10.10 8.70 -1.61
C SER A 34 -9.50 7.65 -2.53
N LEU A 35 -8.29 7.93 -3.06
CA LEU A 35 -7.56 6.96 -3.89
C LEU A 35 -7.35 5.63 -3.17
N LYS A 36 -6.93 5.67 -1.90
CA LYS A 36 -6.73 4.46 -1.09
C LYS A 36 -8.05 3.75 -0.75
N GLY A 37 -9.13 4.50 -0.52
CA GLY A 37 -10.45 3.93 -0.25
C GLY A 37 -11.01 3.14 -1.43
N LYS A 38 -10.86 3.66 -2.64
CA LYS A 38 -11.26 2.97 -3.89
C LYS A 38 -10.45 1.69 -4.09
N GLU A 39 -9.14 1.74 -3.89
CA GLU A 39 -8.28 0.56 -3.96
C GLU A 39 -8.65 -0.52 -2.92
N ILE A 40 -8.99 -0.14 -1.69
CA ILE A 40 -9.45 -1.09 -0.67
C ILE A 40 -10.72 -1.81 -1.15
N ALA A 41 -11.72 -1.07 -1.66
CA ALA A 41 -12.95 -1.66 -2.15
C ALA A 41 -12.70 -2.68 -3.28
N GLU A 42 -11.79 -2.35 -4.20
CA GLU A 42 -11.38 -3.25 -5.28
C GLU A 42 -10.64 -4.49 -4.77
N ILE A 43 -9.67 -4.32 -3.87
CA ILE A 43 -8.89 -5.43 -3.32
C ILE A 43 -9.74 -6.37 -2.46
N LEU A 44 -10.69 -5.86 -1.67
CA LEU A 44 -11.65 -6.71 -0.94
C LEU A 44 -12.39 -7.65 -1.88
N ARG A 45 -12.80 -7.16 -3.05
CA ARG A 45 -13.46 -7.95 -4.09
C ARG A 45 -12.51 -8.97 -4.73
N GLU A 46 -11.34 -8.53 -5.20
CA GLU A 46 -10.37 -9.38 -5.88
C GLU A 46 -9.89 -10.55 -5.02
N ARG A 47 -9.69 -10.28 -3.74
CA ARG A 47 -9.26 -11.30 -2.77
C ARG A 47 -10.42 -12.14 -2.24
N ASN A 48 -11.66 -11.87 -2.67
CA ASN A 48 -12.86 -12.53 -2.14
C ASN A 48 -12.89 -12.46 -0.60
N PHE A 49 -12.58 -11.27 -0.05
CA PHE A 49 -12.68 -11.07 1.39
C PHE A 49 -14.11 -11.41 1.84
N PRO A 50 -14.31 -12.18 2.93
CA PRO A 50 -15.63 -12.67 3.32
C PRO A 50 -16.49 -11.57 3.94
N ALA A 51 -16.70 -10.46 3.22
CA ALA A 51 -17.57 -9.37 3.59
C ALA A 51 -19.02 -9.67 3.18
N VAL A 52 -19.95 -9.49 4.11
CA VAL A 52 -21.40 -9.59 3.87
C VAL A 52 -22.02 -8.20 3.64
N ASP A 53 -21.36 -7.16 4.13
CA ASP A 53 -21.80 -5.77 4.04
C ASP A 53 -20.55 -4.88 3.98
N VAL A 54 -20.52 -3.94 3.03
CA VAL A 54 -19.43 -2.96 2.90
C VAL A 54 -20.05 -1.56 2.90
N ARG A 55 -19.79 -0.80 3.96
CA ARG A 55 -20.25 0.58 4.13
C ARG A 55 -19.20 1.54 3.63
N LEU A 56 -19.59 2.41 2.70
CA LEU A 56 -18.74 3.47 2.16
C LEU A 56 -19.01 4.76 2.91
N LEU A 57 -18.04 5.24 3.68
CA LEU A 57 -18.15 6.42 4.53
C LEU A 57 -17.15 7.48 4.07
N ASP A 58 -17.60 8.74 3.98
CA ASP A 58 -16.71 9.85 3.68
C ASP A 58 -17.26 11.16 4.25
N ASP A 59 -16.49 12.25 4.09
CA ASP A 59 -16.90 13.59 4.48
C ASP A 59 -18.06 14.10 3.60
N ASP A 60 -18.73 15.17 4.04
CA ASP A 60 -19.96 15.70 3.44
C ASP A 60 -19.80 16.12 1.96
N GLU A 61 -18.60 16.45 1.51
CA GLU A 61 -18.32 16.80 0.10
C GLU A 61 -18.51 15.64 -0.88
N SER A 62 -18.38 14.40 -0.38
CA SER A 62 -18.49 13.17 -1.20
C SER A 62 -19.84 12.48 -1.08
N LEU A 63 -20.78 13.05 -0.32
CA LEU A 63 -22.07 12.43 -0.07
C LEU A 63 -22.89 12.17 -1.34
N GLY A 64 -23.47 10.97 -1.39
CA GLY A 64 -24.34 10.56 -2.47
C GLY A 64 -23.61 10.23 -3.77
N GLN A 65 -22.29 10.29 -3.80
CA GLN A 65 -21.53 9.72 -4.90
C GLN A 65 -21.70 8.20 -4.92
N LEU A 66 -21.80 7.66 -6.14
CA LEU A 66 -21.89 6.21 -6.35
C LEU A 66 -20.48 5.66 -6.56
N GLU A 67 -20.12 4.67 -5.77
CA GLU A 67 -18.90 3.90 -5.96
C GLU A 67 -19.22 2.42 -6.12
N ALA A 68 -18.44 1.73 -6.94
CA ALA A 68 -18.60 0.32 -7.18
C ALA A 68 -18.03 -0.50 -6.00
N VAL A 69 -18.84 -1.37 -5.43
CA VAL A 69 -18.41 -2.37 -4.43
C VAL A 69 -18.78 -3.74 -4.98
N GLY A 70 -17.83 -4.45 -5.56
CA GLY A 70 -18.11 -5.66 -6.30
C GLY A 70 -18.96 -5.39 -7.55
N ASP A 71 -20.05 -6.13 -7.66
CA ASP A 71 -21.03 -5.99 -8.77
C ASP A 71 -22.17 -5.00 -8.43
N GLU A 72 -22.16 -4.40 -7.25
CA GLU A 72 -23.19 -3.49 -6.77
C GLU A 72 -22.64 -2.06 -6.70
N MET A 73 -23.53 -1.09 -6.97
CA MET A 73 -23.25 0.33 -6.76
C MET A 73 -23.75 0.74 -5.37
N SER A 74 -22.86 1.25 -4.56
CA SER A 74 -23.17 1.72 -3.22
C SER A 74 -23.00 3.23 -3.11
N PHE A 75 -23.89 3.87 -2.35
CA PHE A 75 -23.79 5.31 -2.06
C PHE A 75 -22.81 5.57 -0.93
N ILE A 76 -21.96 6.59 -1.10
CA ILE A 76 -21.16 7.11 -0.03
C ILE A 76 -22.07 7.83 0.98
N GLN A 77 -21.91 7.47 2.25
CA GLN A 77 -22.67 8.01 3.39
C GLN A 77 -21.77 8.88 4.28
N SER A 78 -22.38 9.79 5.05
CA SER A 78 -21.65 10.60 6.03
C SER A 78 -21.04 9.73 7.11
N ILE A 79 -19.86 10.12 7.60
CA ILE A 79 -19.23 9.50 8.76
C ILE A 79 -20.04 9.89 10.02
N ARG A 80 -20.74 8.93 10.61
CA ARG A 80 -21.49 9.06 11.86
C ARG A 80 -21.28 7.83 12.72
N SER A 81 -21.38 7.99 14.04
CA SER A 81 -21.16 6.88 14.99
C SER A 81 -22.06 5.67 14.71
N GLU A 82 -23.32 5.90 14.29
CA GLU A 82 -24.27 4.83 14.00
C GLU A 82 -23.83 3.95 12.82
N GLN A 83 -22.99 4.48 11.94
CA GLN A 83 -22.47 3.73 10.78
C GLN A 83 -21.43 2.66 11.17
N PHE A 84 -20.87 2.76 12.37
CA PHE A 84 -19.95 1.75 12.90
C PHE A 84 -20.66 0.67 13.72
N GLU A 85 -21.97 0.76 13.92
CA GLU A 85 -22.71 -0.28 14.64
C GLU A 85 -22.64 -1.62 13.90
N ARG A 86 -22.20 -2.67 14.62
CA ARG A 86 -22.05 -4.05 14.11
C ARG A 86 -21.05 -4.19 12.96
N VAL A 87 -20.10 -3.26 12.82
CA VAL A 87 -18.97 -3.39 11.92
C VAL A 87 -17.90 -4.26 12.59
N ASP A 88 -17.20 -5.06 11.80
CA ASP A 88 -16.11 -5.91 12.27
C ASP A 88 -14.75 -5.31 11.97
N PHE A 89 -14.61 -4.70 10.80
CA PHE A 89 -13.38 -4.06 10.33
C PHE A 89 -13.67 -2.68 9.78
N SER A 90 -12.98 -1.67 10.30
CA SER A 90 -13.04 -0.30 9.78
C SER A 90 -11.67 0.09 9.20
N PHE A 91 -11.63 0.26 7.86
CA PHE A 91 -10.45 0.74 7.15
C PHE A 91 -10.48 2.27 7.08
N PHE A 92 -9.47 2.91 7.65
CA PHE A 92 -9.32 4.36 7.62
C PHE A 92 -8.34 4.76 6.51
N ALA A 93 -8.88 5.16 5.38
CA ALA A 93 -8.19 5.61 4.18
C ALA A 93 -8.33 7.12 3.91
N SER A 94 -9.00 7.83 4.80
CA SER A 94 -9.20 9.28 4.77
C SER A 94 -7.91 10.03 5.11
N ASP A 95 -7.99 11.35 5.09
CA ASP A 95 -6.89 12.17 5.59
C ASP A 95 -6.64 11.95 7.09
N PRO A 96 -5.44 12.27 7.60
CA PRO A 96 -5.07 12.02 9.00
C PRO A 96 -5.95 12.74 10.03
N ARG A 97 -6.57 13.88 9.68
CA ARG A 97 -7.43 14.64 10.58
C ARG A 97 -8.78 13.94 10.73
N SER A 98 -9.39 13.53 9.62
CA SER A 98 -10.65 12.78 9.62
C SER A 98 -10.48 11.46 10.37
N THR A 99 -9.38 10.73 10.15
CA THR A 99 -9.07 9.52 10.91
C THR A 99 -9.00 9.76 12.42
N ARG A 100 -8.23 10.77 12.87
CA ARG A 100 -8.15 11.09 14.31
C ARG A 100 -9.48 11.46 14.95
N ASN A 101 -10.37 12.07 14.19
CA ASN A 101 -11.68 12.47 14.69
C ASN A 101 -12.65 11.29 14.87
N ASN A 102 -12.54 10.25 14.03
CA ASN A 102 -13.61 9.24 13.91
C ASN A 102 -13.24 7.84 14.43
N TRP A 103 -11.95 7.48 14.49
CA TRP A 103 -11.53 6.11 14.80
C TRP A 103 -11.97 5.61 16.19
N ARG A 104 -12.07 6.53 17.20
CA ARG A 104 -12.50 6.13 18.54
C ARG A 104 -13.96 5.70 18.58
N ALA A 105 -14.82 6.33 17.79
CA ALA A 105 -16.22 5.93 17.69
C ALA A 105 -16.35 4.50 17.15
N ALA A 106 -15.57 4.14 16.11
CA ALA A 106 -15.54 2.78 15.59
C ALA A 106 -14.96 1.78 16.61
N ARG A 107 -13.83 2.11 17.23
CA ARG A 107 -13.19 1.26 18.25
C ARG A 107 -14.12 0.98 19.44
N ASP A 108 -14.80 2.00 19.94
CA ASP A 108 -15.66 1.88 21.14
C ASP A 108 -16.91 1.03 20.86
N LEU A 109 -17.27 0.83 19.58
CA LEU A 109 -18.30 -0.11 19.12
C LEU A 109 -17.77 -1.52 18.84
N GLY A 110 -16.46 -1.74 18.97
CA GLY A 110 -15.83 -3.05 18.86
C GLY A 110 -15.19 -3.36 17.51
N ASP A 111 -15.06 -2.37 16.62
CA ASP A 111 -14.43 -2.53 15.33
C ASP A 111 -12.93 -2.79 15.48
N THR A 112 -12.41 -3.63 14.61
CA THR A 112 -10.96 -3.70 14.38
C THR A 112 -10.55 -2.57 13.44
N ILE A 113 -9.69 -1.69 13.93
CA ILE A 113 -9.25 -0.51 13.18
C ILE A 113 -8.03 -0.85 12.34
N VAL A 114 -8.09 -0.59 11.03
CA VAL A 114 -6.98 -0.69 10.08
C VAL A 114 -6.72 0.70 9.49
N ASP A 115 -5.60 1.31 9.87
CA ASP A 115 -5.27 2.69 9.52
C ASP A 115 -4.24 2.75 8.38
N LEU A 116 -4.62 3.34 7.24
CA LEU A 116 -3.77 3.63 6.10
C LEU A 116 -3.37 5.11 6.02
N SER A 117 -3.89 5.94 6.93
CA SER A 117 -3.59 7.38 6.99
C SER A 117 -2.34 7.69 7.79
N PHE A 118 -1.84 6.71 8.54
CA PHE A 118 -0.75 6.83 9.52
C PHE A 118 -1.06 7.77 10.69
N ALA A 119 -2.32 8.16 10.85
CA ALA A 119 -2.72 9.10 11.90
C ALA A 119 -2.60 8.51 13.30
N LEU A 120 -2.63 7.19 13.40
CA LEU A 120 -2.69 6.43 14.65
C LEU A 120 -1.36 5.76 15.01
N GLU A 121 -0.27 6.06 14.28
CA GLU A 121 1.04 5.39 14.46
C GLU A 121 1.71 5.62 15.83
N ASP A 122 1.25 6.61 16.59
CA ASP A 122 1.73 6.95 17.94
C ASP A 122 0.66 6.72 19.02
N GLU A 123 -0.51 6.18 18.68
CA GLU A 123 -1.56 5.86 19.66
C GLU A 123 -1.13 4.68 20.54
N VAL A 124 -1.56 4.70 21.79
CA VAL A 124 -1.24 3.63 22.75
C VAL A 124 -1.81 2.30 22.26
N GLY A 125 -0.96 1.28 22.19
CA GLY A 125 -1.34 -0.05 21.70
C GLY A 125 -1.40 -0.16 20.18
N ALA A 126 -1.07 0.88 19.42
CA ALA A 126 -1.00 0.80 17.97
C ALA A 126 0.10 -0.19 17.53
N SER A 127 -0.19 -0.94 16.48
CA SER A 127 0.71 -1.93 15.90
C SER A 127 0.96 -1.62 14.44
N ILE A 128 2.19 -1.26 14.07
CA ILE A 128 2.60 -1.07 12.69
C ILE A 128 2.84 -2.45 12.07
N ARG A 129 2.10 -2.81 11.01
CA ARG A 129 2.12 -4.16 10.45
C ARG A 129 2.33 -4.18 8.95
N SER A 130 2.99 -5.23 8.48
CA SER A 130 3.08 -5.64 7.08
C SER A 130 3.07 -7.18 7.03
N PRO A 131 1.97 -7.83 6.66
CA PRO A 131 1.89 -9.28 6.53
C PRO A 131 2.95 -9.85 5.59
N TRP A 132 3.36 -9.09 4.55
CA TRP A 132 4.42 -9.48 3.64
C TRP A 132 5.76 -9.71 4.35
N ILE A 133 6.06 -8.86 5.33
CA ILE A 133 7.29 -8.95 6.13
C ILE A 133 7.15 -9.98 7.25
N GLU A 134 6.00 -10.05 7.89
CA GLU A 134 5.72 -11.03 8.93
C GLU A 134 5.95 -12.46 8.43
N ARG A 135 5.56 -12.76 7.17
CA ARG A 135 5.83 -14.05 6.53
C ARG A 135 7.32 -14.32 6.24
N GLN A 136 8.13 -13.27 6.03
CA GLN A 136 9.58 -13.43 5.81
C GLN A 136 10.35 -13.68 7.11
N THR A 137 9.89 -13.12 8.21
CA THR A 137 10.60 -13.13 9.50
C THR A 137 10.14 -14.26 10.42
N ALA A 138 9.18 -15.08 10.02
CA ALA A 138 8.53 -16.10 10.84
C ALA A 138 8.10 -15.55 12.23
N GLN A 139 7.85 -14.25 12.30
CA GLN A 139 7.30 -13.65 13.52
C GLN A 139 5.88 -14.18 13.68
N PRO A 140 5.51 -14.71 14.84
CA PRO A 140 4.13 -15.12 15.05
C PRO A 140 3.25 -13.89 14.87
N MET A 141 2.28 -13.99 13.95
CA MET A 141 1.20 -13.05 13.89
C MET A 141 0.57 -12.99 15.28
N ALA A 142 0.36 -11.80 15.81
CA ALA A 142 -0.18 -11.66 17.15
C ALA A 142 -1.48 -12.47 17.26
N PRO A 143 -1.52 -13.53 18.10
CA PRO A 143 -2.66 -14.44 18.16
C PRO A 143 -3.88 -13.80 18.80
N GLU A 144 -3.73 -12.62 19.39
CA GLU A 144 -4.78 -11.92 20.12
C GLU A 144 -5.22 -10.66 19.39
N LEU A 145 -6.53 -10.40 19.40
CA LEU A 145 -7.11 -9.13 19.01
C LEU A 145 -6.45 -8.03 19.85
N GLN A 146 -5.55 -7.29 19.24
CA GLN A 146 -4.88 -6.20 19.96
C GLN A 146 -5.91 -5.11 20.24
N PRO A 147 -5.94 -4.56 21.46
CA PRO A 147 -6.89 -3.50 21.82
C PRO A 147 -6.62 -2.17 21.10
N GLY A 148 -5.51 -2.07 20.39
CA GLY A 148 -5.09 -0.88 19.66
C GLY A 148 -5.30 -0.98 18.14
N PRO A 149 -5.19 0.14 17.42
CA PRO A 149 -5.33 0.15 15.98
C PRO A 149 -4.15 -0.57 15.29
N VAL A 150 -4.45 -1.23 14.18
CA VAL A 150 -3.45 -1.73 13.24
C VAL A 150 -3.12 -0.61 12.27
N VAL A 151 -1.90 -0.14 12.27
CA VAL A 151 -1.39 0.83 11.29
C VAL A 151 -0.68 0.05 10.19
N VAL A 152 -1.16 0.19 8.97
CA VAL A 152 -0.51 -0.43 7.80
C VAL A 152 0.85 0.21 7.59
N ALA A 153 1.90 -0.59 7.47
CA ALA A 153 3.23 -0.04 7.22
C ALA A 153 3.25 0.77 5.91
N HIS A 154 4.00 1.86 5.89
CA HIS A 154 4.17 2.67 4.69
C HIS A 154 4.63 1.80 3.52
N PRO A 155 4.03 1.89 2.31
CA PRO A 155 4.38 1.04 1.17
C PRO A 155 5.88 1.02 0.89
N ALA A 156 6.54 2.18 0.89
CA ALA A 156 7.99 2.25 0.69
C ALA A 156 8.79 1.53 1.78
N ALA A 157 8.31 1.53 3.04
CA ALA A 157 8.97 0.77 4.12
C ALA A 157 8.83 -0.73 3.90
N THR A 158 7.65 -1.20 3.48
CA THR A 158 7.39 -2.60 3.14
C THR A 158 8.28 -3.06 1.99
N VAL A 159 8.38 -2.27 0.90
CA VAL A 159 9.25 -2.56 -0.25
C VAL A 159 10.71 -2.68 0.18
N LEU A 160 11.24 -1.65 0.85
CA LEU A 160 12.64 -1.64 1.28
C LEU A 160 12.96 -2.81 2.23
N ALA A 161 12.04 -3.13 3.15
CA ALA A 161 12.18 -4.24 4.08
C ALA A 161 12.20 -5.59 3.36
N LEU A 162 11.32 -5.79 2.38
CA LEU A 162 11.25 -7.02 1.61
C LEU A 162 12.52 -7.23 0.77
N LEU A 163 12.99 -6.16 0.11
CA LEU A 163 14.25 -6.19 -0.66
C LEU A 163 15.45 -6.50 0.24
N ALA A 164 15.56 -5.86 1.41
CA ALA A 164 16.65 -6.11 2.35
C ALA A 164 16.65 -7.55 2.87
N LEU A 165 15.53 -8.00 3.45
CA LEU A 165 15.42 -9.32 4.06
C LEU A 165 15.64 -10.47 3.07
N ARG A 166 15.19 -10.28 1.82
CA ARG A 166 15.43 -11.28 0.78
C ARG A 166 16.87 -11.26 0.27
N SER A 167 17.46 -10.09 0.08
CA SER A 167 18.87 -9.98 -0.31
C SER A 167 19.79 -10.59 0.74
N GLU A 168 19.48 -10.46 2.03
CA GLU A 168 20.25 -11.06 3.13
C GLU A 168 20.25 -12.60 3.13
N LYS A 169 19.29 -13.24 2.45
CA LYS A 169 19.31 -14.71 2.25
C LYS A 169 20.45 -15.15 1.32
N ALA A 170 20.87 -14.29 0.37
CA ALA A 170 21.99 -14.58 -0.54
C ALA A 170 23.31 -14.07 0.03
N ALA A 171 23.34 -12.88 0.62
CA ALA A 171 24.55 -12.28 1.16
C ALA A 171 24.21 -11.24 2.24
N LYS A 172 25.03 -11.21 3.30
CA LYS A 172 24.86 -10.24 4.39
C LYS A 172 25.10 -8.83 3.87
N ILE A 173 24.14 -7.93 4.14
CA ILE A 173 24.23 -6.52 3.80
C ILE A 173 25.05 -5.79 4.87
N GLN A 174 26.10 -5.09 4.46
CA GLN A 174 26.92 -4.21 5.31
C GLN A 174 26.37 -2.78 5.32
N ARG A 175 25.90 -2.32 4.16
CA ARG A 175 25.30 -0.99 4.00
C ARG A 175 24.20 -1.02 2.96
N MET A 176 23.12 -0.31 3.26
CA MET A 176 22.02 -0.05 2.35
C MET A 176 21.83 1.45 2.19
N VAL A 177 21.84 1.93 0.95
CA VAL A 177 21.52 3.32 0.60
C VAL A 177 20.33 3.29 -0.34
N ALA A 178 19.28 4.06 -0.05
CA ALA A 178 18.07 4.06 -0.84
C ALA A 178 17.60 5.49 -1.13
N THR A 179 17.22 5.71 -2.39
CA THR A 179 16.45 6.88 -2.81
C THR A 179 15.06 6.40 -3.19
N VAL A 180 14.04 6.99 -2.56
CA VAL A 180 12.63 6.77 -2.87
C VAL A 180 12.14 7.94 -3.71
N PHE A 181 11.55 7.62 -4.86
CA PHE A 181 10.88 8.56 -5.74
C PHE A 181 9.39 8.52 -5.41
N GLU A 182 8.91 9.56 -4.74
CA GLU A 182 7.54 9.71 -4.25
C GLU A 182 6.63 10.14 -5.40
N PRO A 183 5.50 9.46 -5.67
CA PRO A 183 4.52 9.92 -6.65
C PRO A 183 3.58 10.95 -6.05
N ALA A 184 2.90 11.72 -6.91
CA ALA A 184 1.90 12.70 -6.47
C ALA A 184 0.71 12.08 -5.74
N SER A 185 0.35 10.83 -6.05
CA SER A 185 -0.75 10.09 -5.45
C SER A 185 -0.59 9.81 -3.94
N GLU A 186 0.64 9.85 -3.39
CA GLU A 186 0.82 9.78 -1.93
C GLU A 186 0.20 10.97 -1.20
N ASN A 187 0.09 12.11 -1.90
CA ASN A 187 -0.58 13.31 -1.42
C ASN A 187 -2.07 13.36 -1.84
N GLY A 188 -2.63 12.20 -2.18
CA GLY A 188 -4.02 12.03 -2.55
C GLY A 188 -4.40 12.70 -3.87
N GLN A 189 -5.72 12.87 -4.08
CA GLN A 189 -6.26 13.47 -5.29
C GLN A 189 -5.74 14.90 -5.50
N LYS A 190 -5.64 15.69 -4.42
CA LYS A 190 -5.15 17.08 -4.48
C LYS A 190 -3.73 17.20 -5.03
N GLY A 191 -2.84 16.26 -4.64
CA GLY A 191 -1.48 16.22 -5.17
C GLY A 191 -1.43 15.86 -6.65
N MET A 192 -2.28 14.94 -7.07
CA MET A 192 -2.41 14.58 -8.49
C MET A 192 -2.98 15.70 -9.34
N ASP A 193 -4.03 16.36 -8.86
CA ASP A 193 -4.66 17.47 -9.55
C ASP A 193 -3.67 18.64 -9.73
N GLU A 194 -2.91 18.98 -8.69
CA GLU A 194 -1.89 20.03 -8.81
C GLU A 194 -0.78 19.67 -9.80
N LEU A 195 -0.28 18.42 -9.79
CA LEU A 195 0.69 17.98 -10.79
C LEU A 195 0.12 18.06 -12.22
N HIS A 196 -1.13 17.66 -12.39
CA HIS A 196 -1.83 17.72 -13.69
C HIS A 196 -1.99 19.16 -14.17
N GLU A 197 -2.52 20.05 -13.32
CA GLU A 197 -2.70 21.46 -13.65
C GLU A 197 -1.36 22.17 -13.92
N GLN A 198 -0.34 21.90 -13.12
CA GLN A 198 1.02 22.42 -13.39
C GLN A 198 1.54 21.96 -14.74
N THR A 199 1.28 20.70 -15.12
CA THR A 199 1.70 20.15 -16.42
C THR A 199 1.04 20.90 -17.57
N ILE A 200 -0.27 21.10 -17.52
CA ILE A 200 -1.02 21.83 -18.56
C ILE A 200 -0.58 23.29 -18.62
N ASN A 201 -0.48 23.94 -17.45
CA ASN A 201 -0.15 25.37 -17.38
C ASN A 201 1.26 25.68 -17.88
N LEU A 202 2.24 24.80 -17.59
CA LEU A 202 3.60 24.93 -18.14
C LEU A 202 3.60 24.86 -19.67
N LEU A 203 2.87 23.92 -20.26
CA LEU A 203 2.79 23.77 -21.69
C LEU A 203 1.99 24.92 -22.38
N SER A 204 1.11 25.57 -21.61
CA SER A 204 0.27 26.67 -22.05
C SER A 204 0.82 28.06 -21.67
N PHE A 205 2.03 28.13 -21.08
CA PHE A 205 2.67 29.36 -20.60
C PHE A 205 1.79 30.15 -19.61
N GLN A 206 1.07 29.45 -18.74
CA GLN A 206 0.22 30.02 -17.70
C GLN A 206 0.88 29.97 -16.32
N GLU A 207 0.31 30.70 -15.36
CA GLU A 207 0.76 30.66 -13.97
C GLU A 207 0.52 29.29 -13.35
N LEU A 208 1.50 28.81 -12.56
CA LEU A 208 1.45 27.48 -11.96
C LEU A 208 0.72 27.51 -10.61
N PRO A 209 -0.27 26.64 -10.38
CA PRO A 209 -0.82 26.41 -9.05
C PRO A 209 0.25 25.83 -8.14
N LYS A 210 0.27 26.24 -6.88
CA LYS A 210 1.23 25.83 -5.84
C LYS A 210 0.53 25.71 -4.48
N ASN A 211 -0.63 25.05 -4.45
CA ASN A 211 -1.49 24.98 -3.28
C ASN A 211 -1.08 23.82 -2.35
N VAL A 212 -0.60 22.71 -2.92
CA VAL A 212 -0.22 21.49 -2.19
C VAL A 212 1.29 21.48 -1.93
N PHE A 213 2.09 21.59 -2.99
CA PHE A 213 3.55 21.43 -2.90
C PHE A 213 4.29 22.76 -2.65
N ASP A 214 3.66 23.90 -2.87
CA ASP A 214 4.25 25.25 -2.84
C ASP A 214 5.52 25.40 -3.70
N ILE A 215 5.69 24.54 -4.68
CA ILE A 215 6.80 24.52 -5.64
C ILE A 215 6.34 23.89 -6.95
N GLN A 216 7.08 24.13 -8.03
CA GLN A 216 6.88 23.39 -9.27
C GLN A 216 7.33 21.95 -9.10
N VAL A 217 6.42 20.98 -9.29
CA VAL A 217 6.69 19.53 -9.31
C VAL A 217 6.56 18.94 -10.72
N ALA A 218 5.78 19.56 -11.61
CA ALA A 218 5.69 19.14 -13.01
C ALA A 218 7.05 19.29 -13.71
N PHE A 219 7.51 18.22 -14.36
CA PHE A 219 8.83 18.09 -15.02
C PHE A 219 10.01 18.41 -14.09
N ASN A 220 9.86 18.20 -12.80
CA ASN A 220 10.90 18.51 -11.80
C ASN A 220 10.99 17.42 -10.73
N MET A 221 12.21 17.15 -10.27
CA MET A 221 12.45 16.32 -9.09
C MET A 221 12.88 17.22 -7.94
N VAL A 222 12.15 17.17 -6.82
CA VAL A 222 12.42 18.06 -5.71
C VAL A 222 12.72 17.30 -4.40
N PRO A 223 13.77 17.67 -3.68
CA PRO A 223 14.12 17.07 -2.40
C PRO A 223 13.38 17.70 -1.21
N ARG A 224 12.63 18.78 -1.45
CA ARG A 224 11.89 19.52 -0.42
C ARG A 224 10.75 20.30 -1.07
N TYR A 225 9.61 20.34 -0.40
CA TYR A 225 8.49 21.20 -0.79
C TYR A 225 8.74 22.67 -0.40
N GLY A 226 7.91 23.57 -0.92
CA GLY A 226 7.98 24.99 -0.57
C GLY A 226 7.63 25.24 0.91
N GLN A 227 7.97 26.42 1.40
CA GLN A 227 7.84 26.74 2.84
C GLN A 227 6.39 26.83 3.33
N ARG A 228 5.42 27.09 2.43
CA ARG A 228 4.00 27.18 2.77
C ARG A 228 3.27 25.85 2.63
N SER A 229 3.91 24.83 2.08
CA SER A 229 3.33 23.49 2.04
C SER A 229 3.13 22.93 3.44
N GLU A 230 1.98 22.37 3.72
CA GLU A 230 1.71 21.61 4.95
C GLU A 230 2.40 20.25 4.95
N LEU A 231 2.91 19.83 3.79
CA LEU A 231 3.60 18.57 3.58
C LEU A 231 5.12 18.75 3.74
N ALA A 232 5.81 17.71 4.18
CA ALA A 232 7.24 17.70 4.30
C ALA A 232 7.82 16.33 3.93
N LEU A 233 8.68 16.28 2.92
CA LEU A 233 9.38 15.03 2.52
C LEU A 233 10.26 14.47 3.63
N GLU A 234 10.78 15.34 4.52
CA GLU A 234 11.53 14.88 5.69
C GLU A 234 10.63 14.08 6.66
N ALA A 235 9.39 14.50 6.87
CA ALA A 235 8.43 13.75 7.69
C ALA A 235 8.08 12.39 7.05
N VAL A 236 7.94 12.32 5.72
CA VAL A 236 7.77 11.07 4.98
C VAL A 236 8.99 10.16 5.17
N SER A 237 10.19 10.71 5.01
CA SER A 237 11.44 9.98 5.23
C SER A 237 11.55 9.41 6.65
N GLN A 238 11.19 10.19 7.67
CA GLN A 238 11.19 9.76 9.08
C GLN A 238 10.17 8.64 9.30
N ARG A 239 8.96 8.74 8.72
CA ARG A 239 7.92 7.70 8.80
C ARG A 239 8.38 6.41 8.14
N ILE A 240 8.94 6.46 6.93
CA ILE A 240 9.46 5.29 6.24
C ILE A 240 10.51 4.59 7.11
N ARG A 241 11.46 5.33 7.70
CA ARG A 241 12.48 4.77 8.60
C ARG A 241 11.86 4.16 9.86
N LYS A 242 10.90 4.84 10.49
CA LYS A 242 10.18 4.34 11.68
C LYS A 242 9.48 3.02 11.38
N HIS A 243 8.72 2.97 10.31
CA HIS A 243 7.99 1.77 9.90
C HIS A 243 8.95 0.66 9.50
N TYR A 244 9.99 0.96 8.71
CA TYR A 244 11.02 -0.01 8.34
C TYR A 244 11.65 -0.67 9.56
N ARG A 245 12.12 0.11 10.53
CA ARG A 245 12.74 -0.41 11.76
C ARG A 245 11.78 -1.25 12.59
N HIS A 246 10.49 -0.94 12.54
CA HIS A 246 9.48 -1.68 13.26
C HIS A 246 9.23 -3.06 12.64
N ILE A 247 9.10 -3.13 11.30
CA ILE A 247 8.73 -4.36 10.59
C ILE A 247 9.93 -5.23 10.20
N ALA A 248 11.11 -4.64 9.90
CA ALA A 248 12.30 -5.34 9.42
C ALA A 248 13.38 -5.48 10.51
N ARG A 249 12.98 -5.88 11.72
CA ARG A 249 13.90 -6.01 12.86
C ARG A 249 15.09 -6.90 12.54
N GLY A 250 16.28 -6.35 12.69
CA GLY A 250 17.54 -7.07 12.46
C GLY A 250 18.09 -6.98 11.04
N ALA A 251 17.35 -6.44 10.08
CA ALA A 251 17.86 -6.12 8.75
C ALA A 251 18.70 -4.84 8.76
N ALA A 252 19.55 -4.65 7.73
CA ALA A 252 20.38 -3.47 7.56
C ALA A 252 19.52 -2.19 7.47
N ASP A 253 19.78 -1.20 8.33
CA ASP A 253 19.03 0.07 8.37
C ASP A 253 19.43 0.95 7.17
N PRO A 254 18.51 1.39 6.31
CA PRO A 254 18.87 2.13 5.12
C PRO A 254 19.23 3.59 5.40
N SER A 255 20.31 4.08 4.75
CA SER A 255 20.49 5.51 4.54
C SER A 255 19.50 5.98 3.49
N LEU A 256 18.48 6.74 3.89
CA LEU A 256 17.30 7.03 3.08
C LEU A 256 17.23 8.50 2.66
N GLN A 257 16.95 8.73 1.37
CA GLN A 257 16.52 9.99 0.81
C GLN A 257 15.17 9.81 0.11
N VAL A 258 14.26 10.79 0.24
CA VAL A 258 12.98 10.83 -0.45
C VAL A 258 12.95 12.05 -1.37
N LEU A 259 12.54 11.86 -2.60
CA LEU A 259 12.40 12.90 -3.62
C LEU A 259 10.98 12.85 -4.19
N GLN A 260 10.32 13.99 -4.31
CA GLN A 260 9.10 14.06 -5.11
C GLN A 260 9.46 13.94 -6.59
N ALA A 261 8.90 12.94 -7.25
CA ALA A 261 9.04 12.74 -8.69
C ALA A 261 7.83 13.32 -9.46
N PRO A 262 7.99 13.71 -10.73
CA PRO A 262 6.92 14.23 -11.54
C PRO A 262 6.07 13.11 -12.16
N VAL A 263 5.64 12.15 -11.33
CA VAL A 263 4.82 11.02 -11.73
C VAL A 263 3.52 10.98 -10.91
N PHE A 264 2.44 10.53 -11.52
CA PHE A 264 1.14 10.46 -10.86
C PHE A 264 1.09 9.33 -9.85
N HIS A 265 1.43 8.12 -10.26
CA HIS A 265 1.37 6.89 -9.49
C HIS A 265 2.69 6.12 -9.52
N GLY A 266 2.86 5.28 -8.54
CA GLY A 266 3.96 4.33 -8.45
C GLY A 266 5.22 4.90 -7.82
N HIS A 267 5.63 4.29 -6.71
CA HIS A 267 6.95 4.52 -6.14
C HIS A 267 8.05 3.98 -7.05
N GLY A 268 9.13 4.74 -7.18
CA GLY A 268 10.41 4.26 -7.71
C GLY A 268 11.44 4.15 -6.59
N PHE A 269 12.35 3.19 -6.70
CA PHE A 269 13.41 2.97 -5.73
C PHE A 269 14.74 2.77 -6.44
N SER A 270 15.74 3.57 -6.09
CA SER A 270 17.14 3.31 -6.42
C SER A 270 17.84 2.87 -5.13
N VAL A 271 18.23 1.60 -5.06
CA VAL A 271 18.81 1.02 -3.85
C VAL A 271 20.22 0.50 -4.16
N TYR A 272 21.18 0.93 -3.38
CA TYR A 272 22.54 0.40 -3.41
C TYR A 272 22.78 -0.47 -2.18
N LEU A 273 23.20 -1.70 -2.42
CA LEU A 273 23.61 -2.65 -1.40
C LEU A 273 25.13 -2.87 -1.47
N GLU A 274 25.80 -2.63 -0.34
CA GLU A 274 27.15 -3.11 -0.11
C GLU A 274 27.08 -4.40 0.69
N ILE A 275 27.48 -5.51 0.07
CA ILE A 275 27.41 -6.85 0.66
C ILE A 275 28.78 -7.30 1.17
N GLU A 276 28.78 -8.20 2.15
CA GLU A 276 30.03 -8.65 2.81
C GLU A 276 30.98 -9.37 1.84
N LYS A 277 30.44 -10.15 0.92
CA LYS A 277 31.19 -10.91 -0.08
C LYS A 277 30.51 -10.83 -1.43
N PRO A 278 31.25 -10.84 -2.53
CA PRO A 278 30.65 -10.88 -3.86
C PRO A 278 29.69 -12.05 -3.99
N VAL A 279 28.56 -11.81 -4.62
CA VAL A 279 27.52 -12.80 -4.91
C VAL A 279 27.24 -12.79 -6.42
N ALA A 280 26.90 -13.96 -6.97
CA ALA A 280 26.43 -14.02 -8.34
C ALA A 280 25.07 -13.34 -8.49
N ILE A 281 24.86 -12.58 -9.55
CA ILE A 281 23.60 -11.87 -9.78
C ILE A 281 22.41 -12.85 -9.86
N ALA A 282 22.64 -14.06 -10.36
CA ALA A 282 21.63 -15.11 -10.42
C ALA A 282 21.16 -15.55 -9.03
N ASP A 283 22.08 -15.70 -8.08
CA ASP A 283 21.75 -16.12 -6.71
C ASP A 283 20.95 -15.02 -5.99
N LEU A 284 21.34 -13.76 -6.19
CA LEU A 284 20.62 -12.62 -5.64
C LEU A 284 19.23 -12.46 -6.28
N SER A 285 19.14 -12.65 -7.61
CA SER A 285 17.85 -12.65 -8.32
C SER A 285 16.93 -13.73 -7.79
N GLN A 286 17.44 -14.94 -7.58
CA GLN A 286 16.67 -16.06 -7.04
C GLN A 286 16.23 -15.79 -5.59
N ALA A 287 17.08 -15.18 -4.77
CA ALA A 287 16.75 -14.83 -3.38
C ALA A 287 15.66 -13.75 -3.29
N LEU A 288 15.69 -12.77 -4.20
CA LEU A 288 14.71 -11.67 -4.27
C LEU A 288 13.37 -12.12 -4.81
N ALA A 289 13.36 -12.97 -5.85
CA ALA A 289 12.14 -13.43 -6.51
C ALA A 289 11.22 -14.21 -5.56
N GLY A 290 9.91 -14.09 -5.77
CA GLY A 290 8.90 -14.82 -4.99
C GLY A 290 7.63 -14.01 -4.82
N GLU A 291 6.80 -14.37 -3.84
CA GLU A 291 5.54 -13.69 -3.57
C GLU A 291 5.77 -12.17 -3.46
N HIS A 292 5.00 -11.38 -4.20
CA HIS A 292 5.07 -9.92 -4.28
C HIS A 292 6.36 -9.32 -4.85
N VAL A 293 7.30 -10.12 -5.36
CA VAL A 293 8.51 -9.60 -6.01
C VAL A 293 8.78 -10.35 -7.30
N VAL A 294 8.77 -9.60 -8.39
CA VAL A 294 9.11 -10.08 -9.74
C VAL A 294 10.44 -9.46 -10.15
N VAL A 295 11.43 -10.31 -10.37
CA VAL A 295 12.75 -9.87 -10.83
C VAL A 295 12.80 -9.95 -12.35
N SER A 296 13.15 -8.85 -13.02
CA SER A 296 13.31 -8.78 -14.47
C SER A 296 14.44 -9.72 -14.91
N GLY A 297 14.15 -10.55 -15.91
CA GLY A 297 15.11 -11.48 -16.49
C GLY A 297 15.94 -10.91 -17.64
N SER A 298 15.55 -9.73 -18.15
CA SER A 298 16.18 -9.09 -19.31
C SER A 298 16.31 -7.58 -19.10
N PRO A 299 17.39 -6.96 -19.59
CA PRO A 299 17.52 -5.50 -19.62
C PRO A 299 16.38 -4.79 -20.40
N GLU A 300 15.74 -5.50 -21.33
CA GLU A 300 14.62 -4.97 -22.12
C GLU A 300 13.33 -4.82 -21.29
N ASP A 301 13.19 -5.63 -20.23
CA ASP A 301 12.05 -5.61 -19.30
C ASP A 301 12.33 -4.74 -18.07
N THR A 302 13.01 -3.62 -18.25
CA THR A 302 13.31 -2.71 -17.12
C THR A 302 12.02 -2.20 -16.47
N PRO A 303 11.85 -2.39 -15.14
CA PRO A 303 10.70 -1.90 -14.42
C PRO A 303 10.51 -0.40 -14.54
N THR A 304 9.27 0.05 -14.73
CA THR A 304 8.90 1.47 -14.80
C THR A 304 7.63 1.73 -13.98
N SER A 305 7.37 2.99 -13.61
CA SER A 305 6.12 3.36 -12.94
C SER A 305 4.89 2.96 -13.78
N VAL A 306 5.01 3.01 -15.13
CA VAL A 306 3.92 2.62 -16.04
C VAL A 306 3.70 1.11 -16.00
N SER A 307 4.77 0.30 -16.00
CA SER A 307 4.63 -1.16 -15.94
C SER A 307 4.17 -1.66 -14.57
N ALA A 308 4.38 -0.90 -13.50
CA ALA A 308 3.93 -1.23 -12.16
C ALA A 308 2.49 -0.81 -11.87
N ALA A 309 1.93 0.12 -12.63
CA ALA A 309 0.59 0.65 -12.38
C ALA A 309 -0.49 -0.44 -12.42
N GLY A 310 -1.34 -0.47 -11.39
CA GLY A 310 -2.41 -1.46 -11.22
C GLY A 310 -1.94 -2.85 -10.82
N GLN A 311 -0.64 -3.06 -10.58
CA GLN A 311 -0.10 -4.36 -10.17
C GLN A 311 0.23 -4.40 -8.68
N GLY A 312 -0.01 -5.57 -8.06
CA GLY A 312 0.29 -5.79 -6.64
C GLY A 312 1.75 -6.16 -6.36
N ASP A 313 2.57 -6.34 -7.39
CA ASP A 313 3.94 -6.81 -7.26
C ASP A 313 4.95 -5.65 -7.27
N ILE A 314 6.10 -5.91 -6.66
CA ILE A 314 7.29 -5.08 -6.73
C ILE A 314 8.12 -5.60 -7.91
N LEU A 315 8.27 -4.78 -8.94
CA LEU A 315 9.09 -5.10 -10.10
C LEU A 315 10.52 -4.66 -9.83
N VAL A 316 11.50 -5.57 -10.01
CA VAL A 316 12.90 -5.32 -9.64
C VAL A 316 13.83 -5.67 -10.79
N SER A 317 14.83 -4.83 -11.03
CA SER A 317 16.01 -5.16 -11.83
C SER A 317 17.28 -4.98 -11.02
N LEU A 318 18.33 -5.77 -11.36
CA LEU A 318 19.60 -5.78 -10.66
C LEU A 318 20.75 -5.47 -11.60
N THR A 319 21.75 -4.75 -11.08
CA THR A 319 22.99 -4.47 -11.79
C THR A 319 24.15 -4.51 -10.80
N LEU A 320 25.22 -5.26 -11.12
CA LEU A 320 26.45 -5.22 -10.34
C LEU A 320 27.14 -3.87 -10.52
N ASP A 321 27.74 -3.35 -9.44
CA ASP A 321 28.56 -2.15 -9.53
C ASP A 321 29.88 -2.48 -10.26
N ALA A 322 30.16 -1.76 -11.34
CA ALA A 322 31.36 -1.98 -12.13
C ALA A 322 32.67 -1.67 -11.39
N ASN A 323 32.61 -0.79 -10.39
CA ASN A 323 33.77 -0.31 -9.65
C ASN A 323 33.94 -0.99 -8.29
N HIS A 324 32.87 -1.56 -7.73
CA HIS A 324 32.86 -2.16 -6.39
C HIS A 324 32.33 -3.58 -6.45
N LYS A 325 33.21 -4.57 -6.34
CA LYS A 325 32.87 -6.00 -6.44
C LYS A 325 31.77 -6.47 -5.48
N ASN A 326 31.61 -5.75 -4.36
CA ASN A 326 30.61 -6.04 -3.34
C ASN A 326 29.39 -5.12 -3.48
N GLY A 327 29.33 -4.30 -4.51
CA GLY A 327 28.26 -3.36 -4.76
C GLY A 327 27.20 -3.93 -5.71
N VAL A 328 25.93 -3.75 -5.34
CA VAL A 328 24.78 -4.13 -6.18
C VAL A 328 23.78 -3.00 -6.21
N TRP A 329 23.36 -2.63 -7.39
CA TRP A 329 22.25 -1.70 -7.62
C TRP A 329 20.96 -2.47 -7.85
N LEU A 330 19.92 -2.09 -7.12
CA LEU A 330 18.55 -2.51 -7.37
C LEU A 330 17.77 -1.29 -7.87
N TRP A 331 17.08 -1.46 -8.97
CA TRP A 331 16.01 -0.55 -9.37
C TRP A 331 14.70 -1.27 -9.17
N ALA A 332 13.79 -0.68 -8.40
CA ALA A 332 12.49 -1.26 -8.14
C ALA A 332 11.37 -0.25 -8.36
N THR A 333 10.21 -0.72 -8.77
CA THR A 333 8.99 0.07 -8.88
C THR A 333 7.79 -0.72 -8.39
N THR A 334 6.78 -0.04 -7.87
CA THR A 334 5.53 -0.66 -7.45
C THR A 334 4.40 0.36 -7.45
N ASP A 335 3.16 -0.09 -7.60
CA ASP A 335 1.99 0.75 -7.39
C ASP A 335 1.80 0.98 -5.89
N ASN A 336 1.98 2.22 -5.45
CA ASN A 336 1.95 2.59 -4.04
C ASN A 336 0.57 2.44 -3.40
N LEU A 337 -0.49 2.75 -4.15
CA LEU A 337 -1.87 2.64 -3.67
C LEU A 337 -2.28 1.18 -3.54
N ARG A 338 -1.92 0.38 -4.54
CA ARG A 338 -2.21 -1.04 -4.58
C ARG A 338 -1.50 -1.80 -3.46
N VAL A 339 -0.21 -1.53 -3.24
CA VAL A 339 0.55 -2.14 -2.13
C VAL A 339 -0.05 -1.76 -0.78
N ALA A 340 -0.45 -0.49 -0.58
CA ALA A 340 -1.11 -0.06 0.65
C ALA A 340 -2.41 -0.82 0.89
N ALA A 341 -3.28 -0.90 -0.12
CA ALA A 341 -4.57 -1.57 0.00
C ALA A 341 -4.44 -3.09 0.19
N LEU A 342 -3.56 -3.75 -0.59
CA LEU A 342 -3.26 -5.17 -0.42
C LEU A 342 -2.78 -5.49 0.99
N THR A 343 -1.79 -4.73 1.47
CA THR A 343 -1.24 -4.92 2.82
C THR A 343 -2.31 -4.70 3.89
N ALA A 344 -3.20 -3.72 3.71
CA ALA A 344 -4.31 -3.44 4.63
C ALA A 344 -5.32 -4.59 4.70
N VAL A 345 -5.77 -5.07 3.54
CA VAL A 345 -6.73 -6.18 3.46
C VAL A 345 -6.11 -7.45 4.02
N GLU A 346 -4.84 -7.74 3.73
CA GLU A 346 -4.13 -8.87 4.32
C GLU A 346 -3.97 -8.73 5.85
N CYS A 347 -3.78 -7.53 6.39
CA CYS A 347 -3.84 -7.31 7.83
C CYS A 347 -5.19 -7.76 8.42
N ALA A 348 -6.30 -7.37 7.78
CA ALA A 348 -7.63 -7.81 8.20
C ALA A 348 -7.81 -9.33 8.07
N GLU A 349 -7.38 -9.94 6.95
CA GLU A 349 -7.42 -11.39 6.75
C GLU A 349 -6.69 -12.15 7.86
N THR A 350 -5.51 -11.70 8.27
CA THR A 350 -4.77 -12.33 9.38
C THR A 350 -5.52 -12.26 10.70
N LEU A 351 -6.35 -11.25 10.90
CA LEU A 351 -7.12 -11.05 12.12
C LEU A 351 -8.47 -11.79 12.10
N THR A 352 -8.98 -12.19 10.93
CA THR A 352 -10.22 -12.99 10.85
C THR A 352 -10.09 -14.32 11.59
N ALA A 353 -8.89 -14.92 11.58
CA ALA A 353 -8.63 -16.19 12.25
C ALA A 353 -8.74 -16.10 13.81
N SER A 354 -8.51 -14.92 14.39
CA SER A 354 -8.53 -14.68 15.83
C SER A 354 -9.85 -14.03 16.31
N ARG A 355 -10.70 -13.55 15.42
CA ARG A 355 -12.02 -13.04 15.80
C ARG A 355 -13.00 -14.17 16.08
N PRO A 356 -13.76 -14.12 17.21
CA PRO A 356 -14.88 -15.02 17.40
C PRO A 356 -15.89 -14.81 16.26
N ARG A 357 -16.38 -15.91 15.70
CA ARG A 357 -17.35 -15.89 14.61
C ARG A 357 -18.53 -15.01 14.97
N GLY A 358 -18.79 -13.99 14.20
CA GLY A 358 -19.97 -13.17 14.35
C GLY A 358 -21.20 -14.08 14.23
N GLN A 359 -21.98 -14.18 15.28
CA GLN A 359 -23.30 -14.78 15.19
C GLN A 359 -24.20 -13.78 14.50
N ILE A 360 -24.65 -14.12 13.29
CA ILE A 360 -25.77 -13.42 12.66
C ILE A 360 -26.98 -13.69 13.54
N GLN A 361 -27.37 -12.72 14.36
CA GLN A 361 -28.66 -12.70 15.05
C GLN A 361 -29.66 -11.94 14.21
#